data_94927e8e690eed67ac787144498d2654
#
_entry.id   94927e8e690eed67ac787144498d2654
#
_cell.length_a   1.000
_cell.length_b   1.000
_cell.length_c   1.000
_cell.angle_alpha   90.00
_cell.angle_beta   90.00
_cell.angle_gamma   90.00
#
_symmetry.space_group_name_H-M   'P 1'
#
loop_
_entity.id
_entity.type
_entity.pdbx_description
1 polymer ?
#
loop_
_entity_poly.entity_id
_entity_poly.type
_entity_poly.pdbx_seq_one_letter_code
_entity_poly.pdbx_strand_id
1 'polypeptide(L)'
;FDFDIADDLTKKLGLLLLQGWSSQSEERKINFNKWVSRHSWVEDYATFVVIREEFNMLPWWEWPQEFKIKNNKFLKSWIKKKSEEILIKKLIQWHLDEQWSVIKNFAKSRNIKLIGDLPFYVSRDSADVWSNKSLFSIFKNGDLIFQSGVPPDYFSSTGQLWGTPTYFWS
;
A
#
# COMPACT_ATOMS: atom_id res chain seq x y z
N PHE A 1 11.91 2.64 18.52
CA PHE A 1 10.53 2.61 18.04
C PHE A 1 9.98 1.19 18.19
N ASP A 2 8.81 1.06 18.81
CA ASP A 2 8.15 -0.23 19.03
C ASP A 2 7.07 -0.43 17.96
N PHE A 3 7.31 -1.35 17.03
CA PHE A 3 6.42 -1.59 15.89
C PHE A 3 5.12 -2.28 16.31
N ASP A 4 5.15 -3.16 17.30
CA ASP A 4 3.96 -3.89 17.76
C ASP A 4 2.96 -2.93 18.41
N ILE A 5 3.45 -2.00 19.23
CA ILE A 5 2.63 -0.93 19.82
C ILE A 5 2.05 -0.03 18.72
N ALA A 6 2.84 0.33 17.70
CA ALA A 6 2.37 1.18 16.61
C ALA A 6 1.27 0.48 15.78
N ASP A 7 1.40 -0.80 15.51
CA ASP A 7 0.42 -1.60 14.81
C ASP A 7 -0.90 -1.71 15.59
N ASP A 8 -0.81 -1.95 16.91
CA ASP A 8 -1.98 -2.00 17.78
C ASP A 8 -2.71 -0.66 17.87
N LEU A 9 -1.97 0.44 17.96
CA LEU A 9 -2.54 1.79 17.94
C LEU A 9 -3.21 2.09 16.59
N THR A 10 -2.61 1.69 15.49
CA THR A 10 -3.16 1.85 14.14
C THR A 10 -4.46 1.06 13.97
N LYS A 11 -4.52 -0.17 14.47
CA LYS A 11 -5.76 -0.97 14.48
C LYS A 11 -6.86 -0.31 15.31
N LYS A 12 -6.53 0.17 16.52
CA LYS A 12 -7.48 0.90 17.39
C LYS A 12 -7.99 2.17 16.72
N LEU A 13 -7.11 2.96 16.12
CA LEU A 13 -7.48 4.16 15.35
C LEU A 13 -8.45 3.80 14.21
N GLY A 14 -8.14 2.76 13.45
CA GLY A 14 -8.99 2.30 12.36
C GLY A 14 -10.41 1.94 12.80
N LEU A 15 -10.54 1.25 13.92
CA LEU A 15 -11.86 0.92 14.50
C LEU A 15 -12.62 2.16 14.96
N LEU A 16 -11.95 3.14 15.59
CA LEU A 16 -12.56 4.40 15.99
C LEU A 16 -13.04 5.21 14.77
N LEU A 17 -12.24 5.25 13.70
CA LEU A 17 -12.61 5.90 12.45
C LEU A 17 -13.85 5.25 11.83
N LEU A 18 -13.93 3.93 11.82
CA LEU A 18 -15.09 3.19 11.32
C LEU A 18 -16.34 3.47 12.16
N GLN A 19 -16.22 3.41 13.49
CA GLN A 19 -17.34 3.69 14.40
C GLN A 19 -17.91 5.10 14.19
N GLY A 20 -17.04 6.08 14.01
CA GLY A 20 -17.45 7.46 13.72
C GLY A 20 -17.93 7.70 12.30
N TRP A 21 -17.69 6.76 11.37
CA TRP A 21 -17.94 6.98 9.94
C TRP A 21 -19.42 7.12 9.59
N SER A 22 -20.28 6.31 10.20
CA SER A 22 -21.74 6.35 9.96
C SER A 22 -22.37 7.69 10.31
N SER A 23 -21.85 8.36 11.36
CA SER A 23 -22.32 9.66 11.86
C SER A 23 -21.67 10.87 11.17
N GLN A 24 -20.73 10.65 10.24
CA GLN A 24 -20.11 11.75 9.49
C GLN A 24 -21.10 12.46 8.59
N SER A 25 -20.89 13.77 8.40
CA SER A 25 -21.69 14.57 7.47
C SER A 25 -21.60 14.05 6.04
N GLU A 26 -22.63 14.27 5.24
CA GLU A 26 -22.61 13.91 3.81
C GLU A 26 -21.48 14.63 3.06
N GLU A 27 -21.19 15.86 3.42
CA GLU A 27 -20.05 16.61 2.85
C GLU A 27 -18.73 15.87 3.11
N ARG A 28 -18.51 15.35 4.33
CA ARG A 28 -17.31 14.59 4.71
C ARG A 28 -17.19 13.31 3.88
N LYS A 29 -18.28 12.58 3.69
CA LYS A 29 -18.34 11.36 2.88
C LYS A 29 -18.10 11.66 1.39
N ILE A 30 -18.65 12.75 0.87
CA ILE A 30 -18.41 13.21 -0.51
C ILE A 30 -16.90 13.52 -0.70
N ASN A 31 -16.28 14.23 0.24
CA ASN A 31 -14.87 14.59 0.18
C ASN A 31 -13.97 13.34 0.22
N PHE A 32 -14.29 12.38 1.05
CA PHE A 32 -13.61 11.08 1.06
C PHE A 32 -13.73 10.36 -0.30
N ASN A 33 -14.92 10.25 -0.85
CA ASN A 33 -15.14 9.60 -2.15
C ASN A 33 -14.39 10.31 -3.28
N LYS A 34 -14.33 11.64 -3.27
CA LYS A 34 -13.53 12.44 -4.20
C LYS A 34 -12.04 12.16 -4.02
N TRP A 35 -11.57 12.02 -2.79
CA TRP A 35 -10.18 11.68 -2.50
C TRP A 35 -9.84 10.28 -3.01
N VAL A 36 -10.65 9.26 -2.72
CA VAL A 36 -10.47 7.89 -3.24
C VAL A 36 -10.44 7.88 -4.77
N SER A 37 -11.33 8.60 -5.45
CA SER A 37 -11.35 8.66 -6.91
C SER A 37 -10.11 9.30 -7.54
N ARG A 38 -9.41 10.18 -6.81
CA ARG A 38 -8.16 10.82 -7.25
C ARG A 38 -6.93 9.98 -6.94
N HIS A 39 -7.02 9.03 -6.02
CA HIS A 39 -5.93 8.18 -5.53
C HIS A 39 -6.20 6.73 -5.91
N SER A 40 -6.10 6.40 -7.20
CA SER A 40 -6.45 5.07 -7.74
C SER A 40 -5.71 3.91 -7.06
N TRP A 41 -4.53 4.18 -6.49
CA TRP A 41 -3.71 3.19 -5.79
C TRP A 41 -4.35 2.72 -4.47
N VAL A 42 -5.21 3.54 -3.84
CA VAL A 42 -5.71 3.28 -2.48
C VAL A 42 -6.62 2.05 -2.42
N GLU A 43 -7.33 1.76 -3.50
CA GLU A 43 -8.19 0.59 -3.62
C GLU A 43 -7.37 -0.70 -3.60
N ASP A 44 -6.34 -0.76 -4.43
CA ASP A 44 -5.44 -1.90 -4.53
C ASP A 44 -4.63 -2.07 -3.24
N TYR A 45 -4.14 -0.99 -2.65
CA TYR A 45 -3.44 -1.00 -1.37
C TYR A 45 -4.31 -1.55 -0.24
N ALA A 46 -5.52 -1.00 -0.05
CA ALA A 46 -6.41 -1.44 1.02
C ALA A 46 -6.82 -2.91 0.85
N THR A 47 -7.09 -3.34 -0.39
CA THR A 47 -7.42 -4.73 -0.71
C THR A 47 -6.23 -5.65 -0.40
N PHE A 48 -5.02 -5.29 -0.85
CA PHE A 48 -3.79 -6.04 -0.59
C PHE A 48 -3.53 -6.25 0.90
N VAL A 49 -3.64 -5.18 1.69
CA VAL A 49 -3.38 -5.24 3.14
C VAL A 49 -4.38 -6.16 3.84
N VAL A 50 -5.67 -6.06 3.50
CA VAL A 50 -6.69 -6.90 4.12
C VAL A 50 -6.53 -8.38 3.72
N ILE A 51 -6.16 -8.69 2.47
CA ILE A 51 -5.84 -10.06 2.05
C ILE A 51 -4.62 -10.58 2.83
N ARG A 52 -3.58 -9.77 2.94
CA ARG A 52 -2.35 -10.14 3.66
C ARG A 52 -2.61 -10.44 5.13
N GLU A 53 -3.44 -9.64 5.79
CA GLU A 53 -3.88 -9.89 7.16
C GLU A 53 -4.70 -11.19 7.28
N GLU A 54 -5.58 -11.51 6.33
CA GLU A 54 -6.37 -12.75 6.32
C GLU A 54 -5.49 -14.00 6.18
N PHE A 55 -4.37 -13.89 5.45
CA PHE A 55 -3.39 -14.96 5.28
C PHE A 55 -2.18 -14.85 6.22
N ASN A 56 -2.36 -14.30 7.43
CA ASN A 56 -1.33 -14.25 8.48
C ASN A 56 -0.01 -13.63 7.99
N MET A 57 -0.10 -12.55 7.23
CA MET A 57 1.02 -11.80 6.68
C MET A 57 1.90 -12.59 5.68
N LEU A 58 1.42 -13.71 5.15
CA LEU A 58 2.10 -14.41 4.06
C LEU A 58 2.29 -13.50 2.85
N PRO A 59 3.41 -13.63 2.13
CA PRO A 59 3.64 -12.87 0.92
C PRO A 59 2.64 -13.26 -0.18
N TRP A 60 2.30 -12.30 -1.05
CA TRP A 60 1.22 -12.48 -2.02
C TRP A 60 1.42 -13.67 -2.99
N TRP A 61 2.62 -14.11 -3.25
CA TRP A 61 2.90 -15.28 -4.10
C TRP A 61 2.62 -16.62 -3.41
N GLU A 62 2.33 -16.62 -2.12
CA GLU A 62 1.90 -17.79 -1.35
C GLU A 62 0.38 -17.85 -1.14
N TRP A 63 -0.35 -16.80 -1.53
CA TRP A 63 -1.80 -16.77 -1.39
C TRP A 63 -2.50 -17.78 -2.31
N PRO A 64 -3.76 -18.14 -2.07
CA PRO A 64 -4.58 -18.91 -3.02
C PRO A 64 -4.59 -18.26 -4.41
N GLN A 65 -4.74 -19.11 -5.44
CA GLN A 65 -4.57 -18.71 -6.83
C GLN A 65 -5.46 -17.52 -7.23
N GLU A 66 -6.71 -17.48 -6.76
CA GLU A 66 -7.67 -16.43 -7.07
C GLU A 66 -7.20 -15.03 -6.62
N PHE A 67 -6.52 -14.98 -5.48
CA PHE A 67 -5.91 -13.75 -4.96
C PHE A 67 -4.62 -13.41 -5.68
N LYS A 68 -3.76 -14.41 -5.93
CA LYS A 68 -2.51 -14.21 -6.68
C LYS A 68 -2.73 -13.58 -8.05
N ILE A 69 -3.64 -14.14 -8.83
CA ILE A 69 -3.89 -13.67 -10.19
C ILE A 69 -4.81 -12.45 -10.25
N LYS A 70 -5.26 -11.95 -9.09
CA LYS A 70 -6.20 -10.83 -8.99
C LYS A 70 -7.48 -11.11 -9.82
N ASN A 71 -8.10 -12.30 -9.61
CA ASN A 71 -9.32 -12.69 -10.31
C ASN A 71 -10.44 -11.69 -10.02
N ASN A 72 -10.74 -10.83 -10.98
CA ASN A 72 -11.67 -9.72 -10.81
C ASN A 72 -13.08 -10.16 -10.38
N LYS A 73 -13.58 -11.28 -10.88
CA LYS A 73 -14.93 -11.77 -10.51
C LYS A 73 -14.96 -12.26 -9.05
N PHE A 74 -13.94 -13.00 -8.65
CA PHE A 74 -13.78 -13.50 -7.29
C PHE A 74 -13.55 -12.35 -6.33
N LEU A 75 -12.58 -11.46 -6.62
CA LEU A 75 -12.23 -10.33 -5.76
C LEU A 75 -13.39 -9.36 -5.54
N LYS A 76 -14.21 -9.06 -6.55
CA LYS A 76 -15.40 -8.21 -6.35
C LYS A 76 -16.33 -8.76 -5.28
N SER A 77 -16.57 -10.07 -5.28
CA SER A 77 -17.42 -10.72 -4.26
C SER A 77 -16.75 -10.70 -2.89
N TRP A 78 -15.45 -10.94 -2.84
CA TRP A 78 -14.68 -10.94 -1.59
C TRP A 78 -14.57 -9.53 -1.00
N ILE A 79 -14.26 -8.52 -1.81
CA ILE A 79 -14.21 -7.09 -1.42
C ILE A 79 -15.55 -6.65 -0.80
N LYS A 80 -16.68 -7.10 -1.37
CA LYS A 80 -17.99 -6.79 -0.81
C LYS A 80 -18.17 -7.37 0.59
N LYS A 81 -17.63 -8.55 0.85
CA LYS A 81 -17.68 -9.20 2.17
C LYS A 81 -16.75 -8.53 3.18
N LYS A 82 -15.63 -7.95 2.71
CA LYS A 82 -14.59 -7.30 3.50
C LYS A 82 -14.65 -5.77 3.41
N SER A 83 -15.85 -5.24 3.11
CA SER A 83 -16.01 -3.81 2.84
C SER A 83 -15.64 -2.91 4.03
N GLU A 84 -15.89 -3.35 5.26
CA GLU A 84 -15.57 -2.59 6.47
C GLU A 84 -14.06 -2.57 6.71
N GLU A 85 -13.39 -3.72 6.63
CA GLU A 85 -11.94 -3.82 6.81
C GLU A 85 -11.19 -3.00 5.76
N ILE A 86 -11.65 -3.05 4.51
CA ILE A 86 -11.10 -2.24 3.41
C ILE A 86 -11.36 -0.76 3.64
N LEU A 87 -12.56 -0.39 4.09
CA LEU A 87 -12.88 1.00 4.42
C LEU A 87 -11.98 1.53 5.53
N ILE A 88 -11.70 0.76 6.58
CA ILE A 88 -10.75 1.13 7.63
C ILE A 88 -9.40 1.52 7.04
N LYS A 89 -8.82 0.71 6.15
CA LYS A 89 -7.51 0.99 5.54
C LYS A 89 -7.55 2.29 4.72
N LYS A 90 -8.62 2.51 3.97
CA LYS A 90 -8.80 3.75 3.19
C LYS A 90 -8.96 4.97 4.10
N LEU A 91 -9.74 4.87 5.18
CA LEU A 91 -9.93 5.98 6.13
C LEU A 91 -8.62 6.37 6.82
N ILE A 92 -7.80 5.40 7.18
CA ILE A 92 -6.47 5.66 7.76
C ILE A 92 -5.60 6.44 6.76
N GLN A 93 -5.54 6.01 5.50
CA GLN A 93 -4.73 6.68 4.48
C GLN A 93 -5.24 8.10 4.19
N TRP A 94 -6.56 8.27 4.11
CA TRP A 94 -7.15 9.60 3.94
C TRP A 94 -6.84 10.53 5.11
N HIS A 95 -6.96 10.04 6.33
CA HIS A 95 -6.64 10.82 7.52
C HIS A 95 -5.17 11.25 7.57
N LEU A 96 -4.26 10.32 7.19
CA LEU A 96 -2.83 10.64 7.06
C LEU A 96 -2.57 11.71 6.00
N ASP A 97 -3.24 11.65 4.85
CA ASP A 97 -3.08 12.66 3.79
C ASP A 97 -3.58 14.04 4.23
N GLU A 98 -4.67 14.09 5.01
CA GLU A 98 -5.16 15.34 5.61
C GLU A 98 -4.13 15.93 6.58
N GLN A 99 -3.60 15.12 7.50
CA GLN A 99 -2.57 15.56 8.45
C GLN A 99 -1.30 16.02 7.73
N TRP A 100 -0.86 15.26 6.73
CA TRP A 100 0.29 15.64 5.91
C TRP A 100 0.07 16.96 5.17
N SER A 101 -1.14 17.19 4.68
CA SER A 101 -1.53 18.45 4.04
C SER A 101 -1.45 19.64 4.99
N VAL A 102 -1.83 19.46 6.26
CA VAL A 102 -1.67 20.50 7.31
C VAL A 102 -0.18 20.81 7.52
N ILE A 103 0.67 19.78 7.64
CA ILE A 103 2.12 19.94 7.83
C ILE A 103 2.74 20.69 6.63
N LYS A 104 2.40 20.28 5.40
CA LYS A 104 2.88 20.95 4.17
C LYS A 104 2.49 22.44 4.15
N ASN A 105 1.26 22.75 4.48
CA ASN A 105 0.77 24.13 4.51
C ASN A 105 1.47 24.95 5.60
N PHE A 106 1.69 24.38 6.77
CA PHE A 106 2.44 25.02 7.83
C PHE A 106 3.89 25.30 7.43
N ALA A 107 4.59 24.35 6.85
CA ALA A 107 5.95 24.54 6.34
C ALA A 107 5.99 25.64 5.27
N LYS A 108 5.05 25.61 4.31
CA LYS A 108 4.93 26.62 3.26
C LYS A 108 4.69 28.03 3.81
N SER A 109 3.85 28.19 4.84
CA SER A 109 3.60 29.48 5.48
C SER A 109 4.83 30.08 6.15
N ARG A 110 5.83 29.27 6.44
CA ARG A 110 7.12 29.67 7.02
C ARG A 110 8.27 29.67 6.02
N ASN A 111 7.95 29.59 4.73
CA ASN A 111 8.94 29.51 3.64
C ASN A 111 9.92 28.32 3.77
N ILE A 112 9.48 27.22 4.41
CA ILE A 112 10.23 25.97 4.51
C ILE A 112 9.84 25.06 3.34
N LYS A 113 10.82 24.60 2.57
CA LYS A 113 10.63 23.63 1.50
C LYS A 113 10.86 22.22 2.04
N LEU A 114 9.93 21.33 1.77
CA LEU A 114 10.07 19.91 2.06
C LEU A 114 10.59 19.21 0.81
N ILE A 115 11.70 18.48 0.97
CA ILE A 115 12.29 17.65 -0.09
C ILE A 115 12.01 16.20 0.32
N GLY A 116 11.29 15.50 -0.53
CA GLY A 116 11.04 14.07 -0.37
C GLY A 116 11.98 13.23 -1.22
N ASP A 117 12.06 11.96 -0.91
CA ASP A 117 12.73 10.95 -1.72
C ASP A 117 11.69 10.16 -2.52
N LEU A 118 12.04 9.72 -3.73
CA LEU A 118 11.22 8.85 -4.55
C LEU A 118 11.79 7.43 -4.49
N PRO A 119 11.16 6.50 -3.75
CA PRO A 119 11.58 5.10 -3.74
C PRO A 119 11.27 4.46 -5.09
N PHE A 120 12.28 4.41 -5.98
CA PHE A 120 12.11 3.86 -7.33
C PHE A 120 12.20 2.33 -7.39
N TYR A 121 12.70 1.66 -6.35
CA TYR A 121 12.54 0.22 -6.17
C TYR A 121 11.49 -0.07 -5.12
N VAL A 122 10.54 -0.94 -5.47
CA VAL A 122 9.45 -1.37 -4.57
C VAL A 122 9.68 -2.81 -4.11
N SER A 123 9.22 -3.13 -2.92
CA SER A 123 9.30 -4.49 -2.41
C SER A 123 8.53 -5.45 -3.32
N ARG A 124 9.09 -6.65 -3.55
CA ARG A 124 8.37 -7.74 -4.23
C ARG A 124 7.04 -8.03 -3.54
N ASP A 125 7.00 -8.03 -2.20
CA ASP A 125 5.79 -8.17 -1.41
C ASP A 125 5.15 -6.82 -1.13
N SER A 126 4.56 -6.24 -2.18
CA SER A 126 3.86 -4.95 -2.13
C SER A 126 2.59 -4.95 -2.95
N ALA A 127 1.69 -4.02 -2.62
CA ALA A 127 0.48 -3.76 -3.39
C ALA A 127 0.81 -3.36 -4.84
N ASP A 128 1.89 -2.60 -5.03
CA ASP A 128 2.34 -2.14 -6.35
C ASP A 128 2.67 -3.32 -7.27
N VAL A 129 3.50 -4.26 -6.80
CA VAL A 129 3.88 -5.44 -7.59
C VAL A 129 2.71 -6.38 -7.79
N TRP A 130 1.93 -6.63 -6.73
CA TRP A 130 0.75 -7.51 -6.82
C TRP A 130 -0.30 -6.99 -7.80
N SER A 131 -0.57 -5.69 -7.81
CA SER A 131 -1.60 -5.11 -8.68
C SER A 131 -1.13 -4.82 -10.09
N ASN A 132 0.16 -4.58 -10.30
CA ASN A 132 0.73 -4.15 -11.58
C ASN A 132 1.83 -5.06 -12.10
N LYS A 133 1.63 -6.38 -12.01
CA LYS A 133 2.63 -7.40 -12.37
C LYS A 133 3.30 -7.19 -13.73
N SER A 134 2.56 -6.67 -14.69
CA SER A 134 3.06 -6.42 -16.06
C SER A 134 4.13 -5.32 -16.14
N LEU A 135 4.25 -4.50 -15.09
CA LEU A 135 5.28 -3.46 -15.03
C LEU A 135 6.62 -3.97 -14.50
N PHE A 136 6.67 -5.20 -14.03
CA PHE A 136 7.83 -5.77 -13.34
C PHE A 136 8.35 -7.03 -14.02
N SER A 137 9.66 -7.25 -13.93
CA SER A 137 10.34 -8.46 -14.43
C SER A 137 10.11 -9.63 -13.47
N ILE A 138 8.88 -10.15 -13.47
CA ILE A 138 8.46 -11.30 -12.65
C ILE A 138 7.72 -12.33 -13.47
N PHE A 139 7.80 -13.59 -13.06
CA PHE A 139 6.97 -14.67 -13.60
C PHE A 139 5.53 -14.57 -13.08
N LYS A 140 4.61 -15.27 -13.73
CA LYS A 140 3.19 -15.33 -13.34
C LYS A 140 2.96 -15.83 -11.90
N ASN A 141 3.81 -16.69 -11.42
CA ASN A 141 3.79 -17.20 -10.04
C ASN A 141 4.37 -16.20 -9.01
N GLY A 142 4.94 -15.10 -9.49
CA GLY A 142 5.52 -14.04 -8.66
C GLY A 142 7.02 -14.14 -8.47
N ASP A 143 7.70 -15.18 -8.99
CA ASP A 143 9.16 -15.28 -8.90
C ASP A 143 9.83 -14.17 -9.73
N LEU A 144 10.98 -13.71 -9.23
CA LEU A 144 11.75 -12.69 -9.90
C LEU A 144 12.43 -13.28 -11.15
N ILE A 145 12.28 -12.61 -12.30
CA ILE A 145 13.11 -12.86 -13.50
C ILE A 145 14.44 -12.12 -13.31
N PHE A 146 14.34 -10.83 -12.95
CA PHE A 146 15.48 -10.01 -12.60
C PHE A 146 15.20 -9.29 -11.28
N GLN A 147 16.25 -9.12 -10.48
CA GLN A 147 16.21 -8.37 -9.24
C GLN A 147 17.24 -7.25 -9.26
N SER A 148 16.95 -6.18 -8.52
CA SER A 148 17.86 -5.06 -8.37
C SER A 148 19.02 -5.41 -7.43
N GLY A 149 20.10 -4.71 -7.61
CA GLY A 149 21.32 -4.85 -6.81
C GLY A 149 22.42 -3.97 -7.32
N VAL A 150 23.60 -4.07 -6.72
CA VAL A 150 24.81 -3.37 -7.14
C VAL A 150 25.99 -4.32 -7.26
N PRO A 151 26.93 -4.08 -8.19
CA PRO A 151 28.16 -4.85 -8.29
C PRO A 151 29.03 -4.65 -7.04
N PRO A 152 30.10 -5.44 -6.90
CA PRO A 152 31.10 -5.24 -5.84
C PRO A 152 31.62 -3.81 -5.79
N ASP A 153 31.69 -3.27 -4.59
CA ASP A 153 32.18 -1.93 -4.30
C ASP A 153 33.03 -1.90 -3.02
N TYR A 154 33.38 -0.70 -2.55
CA TYR A 154 34.15 -0.54 -1.32
C TYR A 154 33.44 -1.06 -0.06
N PHE A 155 32.11 -1.02 -0.04
CA PHE A 155 31.29 -1.46 1.10
C PHE A 155 30.94 -2.94 1.06
N SER A 156 30.95 -3.56 -0.13
CA SER A 156 30.64 -4.98 -0.32
C SER A 156 31.48 -5.59 -1.42
N SER A 157 32.44 -6.43 -1.05
CA SER A 157 33.34 -7.11 -1.99
C SER A 157 32.64 -8.12 -2.93
N THR A 158 31.41 -8.52 -2.59
CA THR A 158 30.58 -9.46 -3.39
C THR A 158 29.42 -8.77 -4.10
N GLY A 159 29.26 -7.46 -3.92
CA GLY A 159 28.07 -6.72 -4.34
C GLY A 159 26.87 -7.00 -3.43
N GLN A 160 25.70 -6.49 -3.83
CA GLN A 160 24.45 -6.65 -3.07
C GLN A 160 23.33 -7.04 -4.02
N LEU A 161 22.47 -7.95 -3.57
CA LEU A 161 21.17 -8.25 -4.18
C LEU A 161 20.08 -7.81 -3.20
N TRP A 162 19.17 -6.95 -3.66
CA TRP A 162 18.18 -6.34 -2.79
C TRP A 162 16.83 -7.07 -2.78
N GLY A 163 16.64 -8.06 -3.67
CA GLY A 163 15.42 -8.84 -3.72
C GLY A 163 14.18 -8.08 -4.22
N THR A 164 14.36 -6.87 -4.71
CA THR A 164 13.29 -6.08 -5.32
C THR A 164 13.23 -6.36 -6.82
N PRO A 165 12.04 -6.46 -7.44
CA PRO A 165 11.92 -6.66 -8.87
C PRO A 165 12.42 -5.44 -9.64
N THR A 166 13.04 -5.68 -10.79
CA THR A 166 13.31 -4.61 -11.75
C THR A 166 12.06 -4.31 -12.56
N TYR A 167 11.98 -3.11 -13.14
CA TYR A 167 10.90 -2.76 -14.05
C TYR A 167 11.09 -3.44 -15.40
N PHE A 168 9.98 -3.77 -16.04
CA PHE A 168 9.95 -4.24 -17.41
C PHE A 168 9.82 -3.03 -18.34
N TRP A 169 10.95 -2.62 -18.92
CA TRP A 169 11.00 -1.55 -19.91
C TRP A 169 10.72 -2.13 -21.30
N SER A 170 9.65 -1.70 -21.94
CA SER A 170 9.29 -2.06 -23.31
C SER A 170 9.97 -1.13 -24.32
#